data_e84557278b43577bc1f7ada22f516fc5
#
_entry.id   e84557278b43577bc1f7ada22f516fc5
#
_cell.length_a   1.000
_cell.length_b   1.000
_cell.length_c   1.000
_cell.angle_alpha   90.00
_cell.angle_beta   90.00
_cell.angle_gamma   90.00
#
_symmetry.space_group_name_H-M   'P 1'
#
loop_
_entity.id
_entity.type
_entity.pdbx_description
1 polymer ?
#
loop_
_entity_poly.entity_id
_entity_poly.type
_entity_poly.pdbx_seq_one_letter_code
_entity_poly.pdbx_strand_id
1 'polypeptide(L)'
;MKKVLFYQKDTPKNQIELWDIKLKKWHKSFKLVHLDDPEASEAIIALLWKAPMKKISKLKNIEAIISLGQGVDHIINNINFNKNISVYRIVDPYMAKSMSHWVILSILNYIRDYEGYRKQQMNKIYKSINCVDFKNIKIC
;
A
#
# COMPACT_ATOMS: atom_id res chain seq x y z
N MET A 1 -24.52 15.61 2.15
CA MET A 1 -23.07 15.46 1.79
C MET A 1 -22.81 13.98 1.62
N LYS A 2 -22.19 13.54 0.49
CA LYS A 2 -21.92 12.12 0.24
C LYS A 2 -20.93 11.57 1.26
N LYS A 3 -21.16 10.36 1.77
CA LYS A 3 -20.26 9.68 2.70
C LYS A 3 -19.28 8.82 1.89
N VAL A 4 -18.00 8.86 2.26
CA VAL A 4 -16.94 8.04 1.69
C VAL A 4 -16.27 7.30 2.84
N LEU A 5 -16.35 5.98 2.83
CA LEU A 5 -15.71 5.15 3.82
C LEU A 5 -14.20 5.22 3.67
N PHE A 6 -13.50 5.40 4.76
CA PHE A 6 -12.04 5.31 4.80
C PHE A 6 -11.60 4.29 5.82
N TYR A 7 -10.75 3.36 5.39
CA TYR A 7 -10.10 2.42 6.29
C TYR A 7 -8.69 2.09 5.81
N GLN A 8 -7.74 2.28 6.68
CA GLN A 8 -6.36 1.84 6.48
C GLN A 8 -5.92 1.10 7.74
N LYS A 9 -5.44 -0.15 7.57
CA LYS A 9 -4.94 -0.94 8.69
C LYS A 9 -3.83 -0.19 9.43
N ASP A 10 -3.85 -0.28 10.77
CA ASP A 10 -2.86 0.33 11.67
C ASP A 10 -2.80 1.87 11.61
N THR A 11 -3.83 2.52 11.06
CA THR A 11 -3.94 3.97 11.02
C THR A 11 -4.82 4.49 12.16
N PRO A 12 -4.32 5.39 13.01
CA PRO A 12 -5.11 6.02 14.06
C PRO A 12 -6.28 6.83 13.49
N LYS A 13 -7.42 6.86 14.23
CA LYS A 13 -8.63 7.60 13.79
C LYS A 13 -8.40 9.08 13.50
N ASN A 14 -7.51 9.74 14.23
CA ASN A 14 -7.18 11.14 14.02
C ASN A 14 -6.53 11.43 12.65
N GLN A 15 -5.93 10.45 12.01
CA GLN A 15 -5.39 10.62 10.66
C GLN A 15 -6.49 10.77 9.59
N ILE A 16 -7.70 10.30 9.85
CA ILE A 16 -8.83 10.47 8.92
C ILE A 16 -9.12 11.94 8.71
N GLU A 17 -9.05 12.75 9.77
CA GLU A 17 -9.26 14.20 9.68
C GLU A 17 -8.21 14.86 8.75
N LEU A 18 -6.95 14.43 8.82
CA LEU A 18 -5.91 14.91 7.93
C LEU A 18 -6.17 14.54 6.46
N TRP A 19 -6.65 13.32 6.22
CA TRP A 19 -7.07 12.88 4.89
C TRP A 19 -8.27 13.67 4.40
N ASP A 20 -9.27 13.87 5.24
CA ASP A 20 -10.47 14.63 4.92
C ASP A 20 -10.13 16.09 4.54
N ILE A 21 -9.25 16.74 5.30
CA ILE A 21 -8.75 18.09 4.99
C ILE A 21 -8.02 18.14 3.65
N LYS A 22 -7.12 17.16 3.39
CA LYS A 22 -6.33 17.11 2.14
C LYS A 22 -7.23 16.88 0.93
N LEU A 23 -8.16 15.94 1.01
CA LEU A 23 -9.05 15.60 -0.10
C LEU A 23 -10.08 16.72 -0.36
N LYS A 24 -10.53 17.43 0.66
CA LYS A 24 -11.45 18.57 0.52
C LYS A 24 -10.85 19.77 -0.21
N LYS A 25 -9.53 19.85 -0.33
CA LYS A 25 -8.88 20.83 -1.23
C LYS A 25 -9.28 20.63 -2.69
N TRP A 26 -9.57 19.38 -3.08
CA TRP A 26 -9.93 19.02 -4.46
C TRP A 26 -11.43 18.94 -4.65
N HIS A 27 -12.19 18.50 -3.65
CA HIS A 27 -13.65 18.36 -3.74
C HIS A 27 -14.32 18.49 -2.37
N LYS A 28 -15.25 19.45 -2.25
CA LYS A 28 -15.86 19.80 -0.94
C LYS A 28 -17.14 19.04 -0.60
N SER A 29 -17.70 18.25 -1.51
CA SER A 29 -19.06 17.69 -1.39
C SER A 29 -19.13 16.30 -0.73
N PHE A 30 -18.06 15.83 -0.07
CA PHE A 30 -18.07 14.55 0.64
C PHE A 30 -17.53 14.68 2.07
N LYS A 31 -17.81 13.67 2.90
CA LYS A 31 -17.27 13.50 4.25
C LYS A 31 -16.63 12.12 4.36
N LEU A 32 -15.39 12.03 4.85
CA LEU A 32 -14.80 10.75 5.22
C LEU A 32 -15.42 10.25 6.52
N VAL A 33 -15.72 8.96 6.55
CA VAL A 33 -16.24 8.25 7.72
C VAL A 33 -15.41 7.00 7.97
N HIS A 34 -15.17 6.66 9.24
CA HIS A 34 -14.47 5.44 9.59
C HIS A 34 -15.40 4.22 9.53
N LEU A 35 -14.82 3.03 9.35
CA LEU A 35 -15.58 1.79 9.29
C LEU A 35 -16.43 1.49 10.55
N ASP A 36 -16.00 1.97 11.70
CA ASP A 36 -16.70 1.77 12.97
C ASP A 36 -17.69 2.91 13.32
N ASP A 37 -17.81 3.92 12.45
CA ASP A 37 -18.77 5.00 12.64
C ASP A 37 -20.18 4.56 12.21
N PRO A 38 -21.24 5.01 12.88
CA PRO A 38 -22.62 4.70 12.49
C PRO A 38 -22.93 5.12 11.05
N GLU A 39 -22.34 6.21 10.59
CA GLU A 39 -22.51 6.75 9.23
C GLU A 39 -21.84 5.91 8.14
N ALA A 40 -21.04 4.89 8.49
CA ALA A 40 -20.37 4.00 7.52
C ALA A 40 -21.38 3.29 6.60
N SER A 41 -22.58 2.99 7.11
CA SER A 41 -23.64 2.33 6.33
C SER A 41 -24.21 3.19 5.18
N GLU A 42 -24.00 4.51 5.23
CA GLU A 42 -24.44 5.45 4.19
C GLU A 42 -23.38 5.66 3.10
N ALA A 43 -22.20 5.08 3.26
CA ALA A 43 -21.13 5.26 2.30
C ALA A 43 -21.41 4.52 1.00
N ILE A 44 -21.14 5.18 -0.13
CA ILE A 44 -21.26 4.62 -1.48
C ILE A 44 -19.92 4.28 -2.11
N ILE A 45 -18.82 4.88 -1.61
CA ILE A 45 -17.45 4.62 -2.05
C ILE A 45 -16.63 4.26 -0.81
N ALA A 46 -15.72 3.30 -0.95
CA ALA A 46 -14.80 2.90 0.10
C ALA A 46 -13.34 3.03 -0.34
N LEU A 47 -12.54 3.79 0.42
CA LEU A 47 -11.10 3.90 0.30
C LEU A 47 -10.46 2.92 1.29
N LEU A 48 -9.86 1.84 0.79
CA LEU A 48 -9.48 0.70 1.63
C LEU A 48 -8.01 0.32 1.49
N TRP A 49 -7.36 0.03 2.63
CA TRP A 49 -6.10 -0.68 2.68
C TRP A 49 -6.14 -1.75 3.77
N LYS A 50 -6.04 -3.04 3.35
CA LYS A 50 -6.10 -4.22 4.24
C LYS A 50 -7.28 -4.18 5.20
N ALA A 51 -8.46 -3.81 4.70
CA ALA A 51 -9.69 -3.71 5.48
C ALA A 51 -10.24 -5.10 5.86
N PRO A 52 -10.96 -5.21 6.99
CA PRO A 52 -11.67 -6.42 7.38
C PRO A 52 -12.89 -6.63 6.46
N MET A 53 -12.70 -7.32 5.34
CA MET A 53 -13.71 -7.49 4.28
C MET A 53 -15.02 -8.09 4.79
N LYS A 54 -15.02 -8.89 5.87
CA LYS A 54 -16.24 -9.37 6.55
C LYS A 54 -17.10 -8.22 7.10
N LYS A 55 -16.51 -7.09 7.52
CA LYS A 55 -17.27 -5.90 7.92
C LYS A 55 -17.73 -5.12 6.69
N ILE A 56 -16.87 -4.96 5.68
CA ILE A 56 -17.19 -4.25 4.43
C ILE A 56 -18.36 -4.89 3.70
N SER A 57 -18.42 -6.21 3.61
CA SER A 57 -19.50 -6.94 2.92
C SER A 57 -20.89 -6.75 3.53
N LYS A 58 -20.97 -6.24 4.76
CA LYS A 58 -22.24 -5.90 5.41
C LYS A 58 -22.78 -4.52 4.98
N LEU A 59 -21.95 -3.69 4.38
CA LEU A 59 -22.30 -2.34 3.92
C LEU A 59 -22.90 -2.45 2.51
N LYS A 60 -24.23 -2.45 2.45
CA LYS A 60 -24.99 -2.73 1.21
C LYS A 60 -24.93 -1.61 0.16
N ASN A 61 -24.59 -0.38 0.58
CA ASN A 61 -24.61 0.79 -0.29
C ASN A 61 -23.27 1.04 -1.02
N ILE A 62 -22.24 0.22 -0.77
CA ILE A 62 -20.95 0.38 -1.43
C ILE A 62 -21.05 -0.07 -2.90
N GLU A 63 -20.83 0.86 -3.81
CA GLU A 63 -20.84 0.66 -5.27
C GLU A 63 -19.42 0.56 -5.83
N ALA A 64 -18.45 1.22 -5.18
CA ALA A 64 -17.07 1.24 -5.61
C ALA A 64 -16.09 1.16 -4.45
N ILE A 65 -15.01 0.42 -4.65
CA ILE A 65 -13.88 0.33 -3.73
C ILE A 65 -12.63 0.85 -4.44
N ILE A 66 -11.88 1.72 -3.77
CA ILE A 66 -10.60 2.21 -4.24
C ILE A 66 -9.52 1.68 -3.27
N SER A 67 -8.62 0.85 -3.77
CA SER A 67 -7.45 0.43 -3.01
C SER A 67 -6.51 1.63 -2.83
N LEU A 68 -6.10 1.91 -1.60
CA LEU A 68 -5.11 2.96 -1.27
C LEU A 68 -3.67 2.56 -1.64
N GLY A 69 -3.50 1.42 -2.28
CA GLY A 69 -2.23 0.94 -2.83
C GLY A 69 -2.39 0.43 -4.25
N GLN A 70 -1.27 0.00 -4.85
CA GLN A 70 -1.29 -0.57 -6.20
C GLN A 70 -1.89 -1.99 -6.25
N GLY A 71 -1.68 -2.78 -5.18
CA GLY A 71 -2.24 -4.12 -5.09
C GLY A 71 -3.72 -4.11 -4.71
N VAL A 72 -4.48 -5.04 -5.27
CA VAL A 72 -5.91 -5.24 -5.00
C VAL A 72 -6.23 -6.63 -4.44
N ASP A 73 -5.23 -7.50 -4.32
CA ASP A 73 -5.39 -8.91 -3.92
C ASP A 73 -6.09 -9.05 -2.57
N HIS A 74 -5.80 -8.16 -1.64
CA HIS A 74 -6.43 -8.11 -0.32
C HIS A 74 -7.94 -7.80 -0.35
N ILE A 75 -8.44 -7.35 -1.50
CA ILE A 75 -9.86 -7.08 -1.75
C ILE A 75 -10.46 -8.22 -2.57
N ILE A 76 -9.95 -8.44 -3.79
CA ILE A 76 -10.59 -9.33 -4.78
C ILE A 76 -10.47 -10.81 -4.43
N ASN A 77 -9.39 -11.22 -3.76
CA ASN A 77 -9.18 -12.62 -3.35
C ASN A 77 -9.90 -12.97 -2.02
N ASN A 78 -10.64 -12.03 -1.45
CA ASN A 78 -11.34 -12.28 -0.20
C ASN A 78 -12.69 -12.96 -0.45
N ILE A 79 -12.99 -14.04 0.29
CA ILE A 79 -14.24 -14.80 0.16
C ILE A 79 -15.51 -13.94 0.42
N ASN A 80 -15.37 -12.85 1.18
CA ASN A 80 -16.47 -11.95 1.47
C ASN A 80 -16.59 -10.81 0.44
N PHE A 81 -15.78 -10.81 -0.64
CA PHE A 81 -15.86 -9.78 -1.66
C PHE A 81 -17.07 -9.97 -2.57
N ASN A 82 -17.87 -8.92 -2.72
CA ASN A 82 -18.98 -8.91 -3.68
C ASN A 82 -18.46 -8.52 -5.08
N LYS A 83 -18.47 -9.45 -6.01
CA LYS A 83 -17.98 -9.27 -7.38
C LYS A 83 -18.72 -8.22 -8.21
N ASN A 84 -19.89 -7.78 -7.77
CA ASN A 84 -20.65 -6.72 -8.42
C ASN A 84 -20.16 -5.30 -8.07
N ILE A 85 -19.25 -5.18 -7.10
CA ILE A 85 -18.66 -3.90 -6.72
C ILE A 85 -17.47 -3.61 -7.62
N SER A 86 -17.43 -2.41 -8.19
CA SER A 86 -16.29 -1.94 -8.99
C SER A 86 -15.06 -1.71 -8.11
N VAL A 87 -13.90 -2.26 -8.51
CA VAL A 87 -12.65 -2.09 -7.78
C VAL A 87 -11.66 -1.27 -8.61
N TYR A 88 -11.16 -0.21 -8.01
CA TYR A 88 -10.13 0.67 -8.55
C TYR A 88 -8.87 0.59 -7.71
N ARG A 89 -7.73 0.98 -8.27
CA ARG A 89 -6.44 1.06 -7.57
C ARG A 89 -5.71 2.35 -7.89
N ILE A 90 -4.82 2.74 -7.01
CA ILE A 90 -3.87 3.82 -7.31
C ILE A 90 -2.80 3.26 -8.25
N VAL A 91 -2.53 3.98 -9.33
CA VAL A 91 -1.42 3.71 -10.24
C VAL A 91 -0.47 4.90 -10.15
N ASP A 92 0.69 4.67 -9.53
CA ASP A 92 1.72 5.68 -9.34
C ASP A 92 3.03 5.24 -10.03
N PRO A 93 3.41 5.89 -11.15
CA PRO A 93 4.65 5.60 -11.85
C PRO A 93 5.91 5.84 -10.99
N TYR A 94 5.87 6.81 -10.07
CA TYR A 94 7.00 7.09 -9.19
C TYR A 94 7.21 5.96 -8.18
N MET A 95 6.14 5.37 -7.65
CA MET A 95 6.24 4.21 -6.77
C MET A 95 6.84 3.01 -7.51
N ALA A 96 6.41 2.72 -8.74
CA ALA A 96 6.96 1.65 -9.55
C ALA A 96 8.47 1.86 -9.80
N LYS A 97 8.88 3.08 -10.16
CA LYS A 97 10.28 3.45 -10.34
C LYS A 97 11.09 3.30 -9.05
N SER A 98 10.56 3.77 -7.92
CA SER A 98 11.22 3.65 -6.62
C SER A 98 11.44 2.19 -6.22
N MET A 99 10.44 1.33 -6.43
CA MET A 99 10.57 -0.10 -6.18
C MET A 99 11.61 -0.76 -7.09
N SER A 100 11.69 -0.37 -8.36
CA SER A 100 12.73 -0.85 -9.28
C SER A 100 14.14 -0.48 -8.80
N HIS A 101 14.34 0.75 -8.33
CA HIS A 101 15.61 1.18 -7.76
C HIS A 101 15.99 0.35 -6.52
N TRP A 102 15.01 0.06 -5.65
CA TRP A 102 15.25 -0.76 -4.47
C TRP A 102 15.65 -2.19 -4.81
N VAL A 103 15.00 -2.80 -5.81
CA VAL A 103 15.35 -4.14 -6.30
C VAL A 103 16.77 -4.16 -6.86
N ILE A 104 17.11 -3.20 -7.72
CA ILE A 104 18.47 -3.09 -8.31
C ILE A 104 19.51 -2.89 -7.20
N LEU A 105 19.25 -2.00 -6.25
CA LEU A 105 20.16 -1.77 -5.12
C LEU A 105 20.40 -3.05 -4.31
N SER A 106 19.33 -3.80 -4.02
CA SER A 106 19.43 -5.04 -3.25
C SER A 106 20.27 -6.09 -3.97
N ILE A 107 20.08 -6.24 -5.29
CA ILE A 107 20.86 -7.15 -6.13
C ILE A 107 22.33 -6.74 -6.13
N LEU A 108 22.63 -5.46 -6.35
CA LEU A 108 24.01 -4.96 -6.39
C LEU A 108 24.70 -5.09 -5.04
N ASN A 109 24.00 -4.84 -3.94
CA ASN A 109 24.53 -5.05 -2.58
C ASN A 109 24.93 -6.50 -2.35
N TYR A 110 24.11 -7.44 -2.80
CA TYR A 110 24.41 -8.87 -2.72
C TYR A 110 25.63 -9.26 -3.57
N ILE A 111 25.64 -8.86 -4.85
CA ILE A 111 26.70 -9.21 -5.81
C ILE A 111 28.06 -8.67 -5.38
N ARG A 112 28.07 -7.45 -4.84
CA ARG A 112 29.29 -6.74 -4.42
C ARG A 112 29.71 -7.03 -2.98
N ASP A 113 28.96 -7.87 -2.27
CA ASP A 113 29.14 -8.14 -0.83
C ASP A 113 29.32 -6.84 -0.01
N TYR A 114 28.35 -5.92 -0.21
CA TYR A 114 28.39 -4.63 0.46
C TYR A 114 28.45 -4.76 2.00
N GLU A 115 27.74 -5.74 2.58
CA GLU A 115 27.76 -5.98 4.02
C GLU A 115 29.14 -6.47 4.50
N GLY A 116 29.83 -7.31 3.72
CA GLY A 116 31.20 -7.73 4.00
C GLY A 116 32.16 -6.52 4.04
N TYR A 117 32.08 -5.66 3.02
CA TYR A 117 32.88 -4.43 3.01
C TYR A 117 32.53 -3.47 4.14
N ARG A 118 31.26 -3.33 4.48
CA ARG A 118 30.82 -2.50 5.62
C ARG A 118 31.38 -3.00 6.95
N LYS A 119 31.39 -4.32 7.18
CA LYS A 119 32.01 -4.93 8.37
C LYS A 119 33.52 -4.71 8.39
N GLN A 120 34.21 -4.83 7.25
CA GLN A 120 35.65 -4.55 7.14
C GLN A 120 35.93 -3.10 7.47
N GLN A 121 35.13 -2.15 6.95
CA GLN A 121 35.29 -0.73 7.24
C GLN A 121 35.17 -0.44 8.75
N MET A 122 34.16 -1.02 9.41
CA MET A 122 33.98 -0.86 10.87
C MET A 122 35.19 -1.40 11.66
N ASN A 123 35.79 -2.48 11.20
CA ASN A 123 36.96 -3.11 11.83
C ASN A 123 38.30 -2.54 11.33
N LYS A 124 38.29 -1.51 10.48
CA LYS A 124 39.47 -0.87 9.87
C LYS A 124 40.34 -1.90 9.09
N ILE A 125 39.71 -2.88 8.47
CA ILE A 125 40.36 -3.90 7.66
C ILE A 125 40.21 -3.51 6.17
N TYR A 126 41.33 -3.57 5.43
CA TYR A 126 41.30 -3.38 3.98
C TYR A 126 41.70 -4.70 3.29
N LYS A 127 40.69 -5.43 2.80
CA LYS A 127 40.87 -6.69 2.09
C LYS A 127 39.88 -6.81 0.94
N SER A 128 40.35 -7.17 -0.26
CA SER A 128 39.49 -7.42 -1.40
C SER A 128 38.59 -8.64 -1.14
N ILE A 129 37.29 -8.50 -1.47
CA ILE A 129 36.32 -9.59 -1.46
C ILE A 129 35.99 -9.96 -2.91
N ASN A 130 36.03 -11.24 -3.24
CA ASN A 130 35.62 -11.71 -4.57
C ASN A 130 34.12 -11.48 -4.77
N CYS A 131 33.79 -10.76 -5.85
CA CYS A 131 32.39 -10.55 -6.22
C CYS A 131 31.82 -11.83 -6.87
N VAL A 132 30.51 -12.02 -6.73
CA VAL A 132 29.78 -13.07 -7.44
C VAL A 132 29.69 -12.71 -8.93
N ASP A 133 29.94 -13.68 -9.82
CA ASP A 133 29.74 -13.47 -11.25
C ASP A 133 28.29 -13.35 -11.59
N PHE A 134 27.89 -12.30 -12.30
CA PHE A 134 26.53 -12.04 -12.75
C PHE A 134 25.89 -13.20 -13.51
N LYS A 135 26.69 -13.97 -14.27
CA LYS A 135 26.22 -15.13 -15.03
C LYS A 135 25.66 -16.25 -14.17
N ASN A 136 26.06 -16.30 -12.90
CA ASN A 136 25.68 -17.36 -11.95
C ASN A 136 24.52 -16.97 -11.04
N ILE A 137 23.93 -15.79 -11.24
CA ILE A 137 22.84 -15.28 -10.40
C ILE A 137 21.51 -15.59 -11.04
N LYS A 138 20.66 -16.28 -10.29
CA LYS A 138 19.24 -16.46 -10.61
C LYS A 138 18.42 -15.59 -9.68
N ILE A 139 17.56 -14.74 -10.24
CA ILE A 139 16.64 -13.87 -9.51
C ILE A 139 15.23 -14.46 -9.70
N CYS A 140 14.57 -14.79 -8.60
CA CYS A 140 13.20 -15.32 -8.59
C CYS A 140 12.22 -14.28 -8.06
#